data_d10e35210288d3bbc2ec9f0e7fc1493d
#
_entry.id   d10e35210288d3bbc2ec9f0e7fc1493d
#
_cell.length_a   1.000
_cell.length_b   1.000
_cell.length_c   1.000
_cell.angle_alpha   90.00
_cell.angle_beta   90.00
_cell.angle_gamma   90.00
#
_symmetry.space_group_name_H-M   'P 1'
#
loop_
_entity.id
_entity.type
_entity.pdbx_description
1 polymer ?
#
loop_
_entity_poly.entity_id
_entity_poly.type
_entity_poly.pdbx_seq_one_letter_code
_entity_poly.pdbx_strand_id
1 'polypeptide(L)'
;MKYTQLGRTGLKVSRLVLGTMNFGPQTNESDSHAIMDSALGAGLNFFDTANVYGWGENKGRTEEIIGTWFAQGGGRRDKVVLATKMYGNMAADGDAWPNHDKLSAVNIRRAVDASLKRLQTDHIDLYQFHHVDRDTPFDEIWQAIDVLVQQGKILYAGSSNFPGYKIAQANEQAARRGSLGLVSEQCIYNLAERRAEMEVIPAAQDYGLGVIPWSPLHGGLLGGVIRKTTEGGRRASGRAADALADPATRSQLQAYEDLLDKHGLEPGEAALAWLLTRPGITGPIVGPRTADQLDSALRALELDLPEAVLTGLDEIFPGPGPSPEAFAW
;
A
#
# COMPACT_ATOMS: atom_id res chain seq x y z
N MET A 1 -6.66 11.06 14.91
CA MET A 1 -5.70 10.53 13.92
C MET A 1 -4.29 10.59 14.47
N LYS A 2 -3.50 9.53 14.33
CA LYS A 2 -2.07 9.49 14.69
C LYS A 2 -1.23 9.72 13.43
N TYR A 3 -0.10 10.44 13.55
CA TYR A 3 0.82 10.74 12.45
C TYR A 3 2.22 10.25 12.76
N THR A 4 3.00 9.97 11.71
CA THR A 4 4.42 9.62 11.78
C THR A 4 5.17 10.25 10.61
N GLN A 5 6.50 10.20 10.64
CA GLN A 5 7.31 10.56 9.47
C GLN A 5 7.34 9.42 8.47
N LEU A 6 7.37 9.74 7.19
CA LEU A 6 7.60 8.76 6.13
C LEU A 6 9.10 8.43 6.06
N GLY A 7 9.47 7.32 6.68
CA GLY A 7 10.88 6.94 6.81
C GLY A 7 11.72 8.05 7.46
N ARG A 8 12.93 8.27 6.91
CA ARG A 8 13.87 9.30 7.38
C ARG A 8 13.55 10.73 6.93
N THR A 9 12.40 10.97 6.30
CA THR A 9 12.04 12.29 5.77
C THR A 9 11.35 13.17 6.79
N GLY A 10 11.24 14.47 6.50
CA GLY A 10 10.42 15.41 7.28
C GLY A 10 8.91 15.32 6.96
N LEU A 11 8.51 14.47 6.00
CA LEU A 11 7.12 14.35 5.55
C LEU A 11 6.28 13.62 6.61
N LYS A 12 5.26 14.30 7.14
CA LYS A 12 4.33 13.72 8.12
C LYS A 12 3.11 13.14 7.43
N VAL A 13 2.86 11.86 7.67
CA VAL A 13 1.73 11.10 7.12
C VAL A 13 0.91 10.44 8.22
N SER A 14 -0.37 10.21 7.95
CA SER A 14 -1.25 9.45 8.82
C SER A 14 -0.79 7.99 8.94
N ARG A 15 -1.02 7.38 10.13
CA ARG A 15 -0.69 5.98 10.42
C ARG A 15 -1.58 4.96 9.70
N LEU A 16 -2.55 5.44 8.90
CA LEU A 16 -3.29 4.69 7.89
C LEU A 16 -3.13 5.39 6.54
N VAL A 17 -3.18 4.60 5.47
CA VAL A 17 -3.10 5.07 4.08
C VAL A 17 -4.40 4.73 3.36
N LEU A 18 -5.05 5.71 2.73
CA LEU A 18 -6.22 5.45 1.91
C LEU A 18 -5.79 4.86 0.57
N GLY A 19 -6.04 3.57 0.39
CA GLY A 19 -5.87 2.88 -0.89
C GLY A 19 -7.09 3.07 -1.78
N THR A 20 -6.87 3.45 -3.02
CA THR A 20 -7.93 3.84 -3.95
C THR A 20 -8.21 2.83 -5.06
N MET A 21 -7.55 1.66 -5.04
CA MET A 21 -7.65 0.63 -6.09
C MET A 21 -9.09 0.20 -6.42
N ASN A 22 -10.01 0.33 -5.44
CA ASN A 22 -11.41 -0.01 -5.59
C ASN A 22 -12.23 1.08 -6.30
N PHE A 23 -11.72 2.32 -6.40
CA PHE A 23 -12.43 3.45 -6.98
C PHE A 23 -12.50 3.34 -8.51
N GLY A 24 -13.70 3.35 -9.02
CA GLY A 24 -14.05 3.04 -10.40
C GLY A 24 -14.50 1.59 -10.58
N PRO A 25 -13.66 0.58 -10.35
CA PRO A 25 -14.03 -0.83 -10.56
C PRO A 25 -15.11 -1.37 -9.62
N GLN A 26 -15.14 -0.95 -8.35
CA GLN A 26 -16.04 -1.50 -7.32
C GLN A 26 -16.82 -0.42 -6.57
N THR A 27 -16.34 0.81 -6.57
CA THR A 27 -16.93 1.97 -5.93
C THR A 27 -17.06 3.06 -6.97
N ASN A 28 -18.27 3.54 -7.24
CA ASN A 28 -18.48 4.60 -8.22
C ASN A 28 -17.84 5.92 -7.80
N GLU A 29 -17.79 6.90 -8.70
CA GLU A 29 -17.12 8.18 -8.46
C GLU A 29 -17.71 8.96 -7.29
N SER A 30 -19.05 9.04 -7.18
CA SER A 30 -19.71 9.76 -6.09
C SER A 30 -19.40 9.18 -4.72
N ASP A 31 -19.47 7.85 -4.58
CA ASP A 31 -19.16 7.16 -3.33
C ASP A 31 -17.65 7.24 -3.02
N SER A 32 -16.79 7.20 -4.05
CA SER A 32 -15.35 7.39 -3.90
C SER A 32 -15.01 8.78 -3.35
N HIS A 33 -15.69 9.83 -3.86
CA HIS A 33 -15.56 11.20 -3.34
C HIS A 33 -16.02 11.31 -1.89
N ALA A 34 -17.15 10.69 -1.53
CA ALA A 34 -17.66 10.68 -0.16
C ALA A 34 -16.68 9.96 0.81
N ILE A 35 -16.06 8.86 0.38
CA ILE A 35 -15.03 8.16 1.16
C ILE A 35 -13.79 9.04 1.34
N MET A 36 -13.33 9.74 0.28
CA MET A 36 -12.19 10.65 0.37
C MET A 36 -12.47 11.85 1.28
N ASP A 37 -13.67 12.43 1.21
CA ASP A 37 -14.08 13.52 2.11
C ASP A 37 -14.15 13.05 3.57
N SER A 38 -14.69 11.87 3.83
CA SER A 38 -14.74 11.26 5.16
C SER A 38 -13.35 10.97 5.71
N ALA A 39 -12.46 10.39 4.88
CA ALA A 39 -11.09 10.10 5.25
C ALA A 39 -10.31 11.38 5.60
N LEU A 40 -10.40 12.41 4.74
CA LEU A 40 -9.77 13.71 4.99
C LEU A 40 -10.36 14.39 6.22
N GLY A 41 -11.70 14.32 6.42
CA GLY A 41 -12.38 14.82 7.60
C GLY A 41 -11.93 14.16 8.90
N ALA A 42 -11.59 12.87 8.86
CA ALA A 42 -10.98 12.12 9.97
C ALA A 42 -9.48 12.43 10.17
N GLY A 43 -8.88 13.25 9.30
CA GLY A 43 -7.46 13.63 9.35
C GLY A 43 -6.52 12.64 8.65
N LEU A 44 -7.04 11.69 7.87
CA LEU A 44 -6.22 10.80 7.06
C LEU A 44 -5.71 11.60 5.86
N ASN A 45 -4.40 11.86 5.82
CA ASN A 45 -3.79 12.71 4.82
C ASN A 45 -2.95 11.95 3.77
N PHE A 46 -2.81 10.63 3.87
CA PHE A 46 -1.97 9.85 2.97
C PHE A 46 -2.83 8.98 2.05
N PHE A 47 -2.85 9.31 0.77
CA PHE A 47 -3.66 8.64 -0.26
C PHE A 47 -2.75 7.93 -1.26
N ASP A 48 -3.05 6.66 -1.55
CA ASP A 48 -2.28 5.82 -2.46
C ASP A 48 -3.11 5.37 -3.66
N THR A 49 -2.61 5.62 -4.85
CA THR A 49 -3.18 5.20 -6.13
C THR A 49 -2.11 4.59 -7.05
N ALA A 50 -2.43 4.32 -8.30
CA ALA A 50 -1.50 3.94 -9.36
C ALA A 50 -2.08 4.27 -10.74
N ASN A 51 -1.20 4.50 -11.71
CA ASN A 51 -1.59 4.79 -13.07
C ASN A 51 -2.44 3.68 -13.74
N VAL A 52 -2.18 2.40 -13.40
CA VAL A 52 -2.90 1.24 -13.97
C VAL A 52 -4.24 0.94 -13.29
N TYR A 53 -4.57 1.59 -12.18
CA TYR A 53 -5.83 1.31 -11.48
C TYR A 53 -7.03 1.75 -12.32
N GLY A 54 -8.07 0.92 -12.29
CA GLY A 54 -9.19 0.92 -13.22
C GLY A 54 -9.20 -0.34 -14.07
N TRP A 55 -8.02 -0.85 -14.42
CA TRP A 55 -7.74 -2.10 -15.14
C TRP A 55 -8.34 -2.18 -16.56
N GLY A 56 -7.79 -3.06 -17.39
CA GLY A 56 -8.27 -3.27 -18.76
C GLY A 56 -8.36 -1.96 -19.54
N GLU A 57 -9.51 -1.71 -20.13
CA GLU A 57 -9.78 -0.47 -20.89
C GLU A 57 -9.93 0.77 -19.99
N ASN A 58 -10.11 0.59 -18.68
CA ASN A 58 -10.29 1.68 -17.72
C ASN A 58 -9.00 2.07 -16.98
N LYS A 59 -7.82 1.69 -17.47
CA LYS A 59 -6.53 2.11 -16.88
C LYS A 59 -6.48 3.64 -16.73
N GLY A 60 -6.12 4.11 -15.54
CA GLY A 60 -6.10 5.54 -15.22
C GLY A 60 -7.38 6.10 -14.62
N ARG A 61 -8.49 5.36 -14.67
CA ARG A 61 -9.79 5.85 -14.17
C ARG A 61 -9.75 6.23 -12.70
N THR A 62 -9.00 5.50 -11.87
CA THR A 62 -8.85 5.82 -10.45
C THR A 62 -8.14 7.16 -10.23
N GLU A 63 -7.09 7.45 -11.00
CA GLU A 63 -6.43 8.76 -10.96
C GLU A 63 -7.36 9.89 -11.44
N GLU A 64 -8.21 9.65 -12.45
CA GLU A 64 -9.22 10.62 -12.91
C GLU A 64 -10.24 10.95 -11.81
N ILE A 65 -10.76 9.93 -11.10
CA ILE A 65 -11.69 10.12 -9.98
C ILE A 65 -11.06 10.97 -8.87
N ILE A 66 -9.79 10.74 -8.55
CA ILE A 66 -9.07 11.56 -7.57
C ILE A 66 -8.88 12.98 -8.12
N GLY A 67 -8.54 13.12 -9.39
CA GLY A 67 -8.39 14.42 -10.04
C GLY A 67 -9.67 15.25 -10.04
N THR A 68 -10.82 14.65 -10.36
CA THR A 68 -12.11 15.34 -10.29
C THR A 68 -12.49 15.73 -8.85
N TRP A 69 -12.08 14.96 -7.85
CA TRP A 69 -12.23 15.31 -6.45
C TRP A 69 -11.34 16.50 -6.04
N PHE A 70 -10.08 16.55 -6.45
CA PHE A 70 -9.21 17.71 -6.22
C PHE A 70 -9.75 18.98 -6.89
N ALA A 71 -10.29 18.86 -8.11
CA ALA A 71 -10.84 19.98 -8.88
C ALA A 71 -12.06 20.64 -8.21
N GLN A 72 -12.74 19.98 -7.26
CA GLN A 72 -13.78 20.59 -6.46
C GLN A 72 -13.26 21.68 -5.51
N GLY A 73 -11.94 21.84 -5.38
CA GLY A 73 -11.30 22.88 -4.56
C GLY A 73 -11.40 22.60 -3.05
N GLY A 74 -11.57 23.64 -2.25
CA GLY A 74 -11.64 23.53 -0.78
C GLY A 74 -10.28 23.19 -0.12
N GLY A 75 -9.16 23.39 -0.83
CA GLY A 75 -7.82 23.10 -0.33
C GLY A 75 -7.55 21.61 -0.13
N ARG A 76 -8.30 20.72 -0.85
CA ARG A 76 -8.13 19.27 -0.75
C ARG A 76 -6.73 18.83 -1.12
N ARG A 77 -6.20 19.33 -2.24
CA ARG A 77 -4.86 18.94 -2.73
C ARG A 77 -3.76 19.28 -1.73
N ASP A 78 -3.79 20.45 -1.12
CA ASP A 78 -2.77 20.92 -0.16
C ASP A 78 -2.76 20.13 1.16
N LYS A 79 -3.85 19.41 1.46
CA LYS A 79 -3.99 18.63 2.69
C LYS A 79 -3.64 17.14 2.49
N VAL A 80 -3.44 16.71 1.24
CA VAL A 80 -3.21 15.30 0.90
C VAL A 80 -1.78 15.09 0.47
N VAL A 81 -1.10 14.14 1.11
CA VAL A 81 0.12 13.51 0.61
C VAL A 81 -0.31 12.46 -0.40
N LEU A 82 -0.13 12.77 -1.68
CA LEU A 82 -0.56 11.93 -2.79
C LEU A 82 0.57 11.01 -3.25
N ALA A 83 0.35 9.70 -3.13
CA ALA A 83 1.21 8.68 -3.73
C ALA A 83 0.56 8.09 -4.97
N THR A 84 1.30 8.04 -6.07
CA THR A 84 0.92 7.22 -7.23
C THR A 84 2.09 6.36 -7.70
N LYS A 85 1.82 5.42 -8.60
CA LYS A 85 2.81 4.42 -9.05
C LYS A 85 2.85 4.35 -10.57
N MET A 86 4.00 3.97 -11.09
CA MET A 86 4.18 3.64 -12.51
C MET A 86 5.01 2.39 -12.69
N TYR A 87 4.73 1.64 -13.70
CA TYR A 87 5.46 0.50 -14.24
C TYR A 87 4.70 -0.15 -15.38
N GLY A 88 3.39 -0.46 -15.15
CA GLY A 88 2.57 -1.21 -16.09
C GLY A 88 2.29 -0.45 -17.39
N ASN A 89 2.06 -1.21 -18.46
CA ASN A 89 1.69 -0.66 -19.75
C ASN A 89 0.33 0.05 -19.69
N MET A 90 0.32 1.33 -20.05
CA MET A 90 -0.88 2.18 -20.09
C MET A 90 -1.53 2.26 -21.46
N ALA A 91 -0.94 1.64 -22.49
CA ALA A 91 -1.54 1.58 -23.82
C ALA A 91 -2.83 0.73 -23.81
N ALA A 92 -3.66 0.94 -24.82
CA ALA A 92 -4.84 0.09 -25.05
C ALA A 92 -4.42 -1.36 -25.26
N ASP A 93 -5.30 -2.29 -24.92
CA ASP A 93 -5.01 -3.71 -25.09
C ASP A 93 -4.75 -4.03 -26.58
N GLY A 94 -3.62 -4.68 -26.85
CA GLY A 94 -3.14 -4.97 -28.21
C GLY A 94 -2.16 -3.95 -28.78
N ASP A 95 -1.98 -2.77 -28.17
CA ASP A 95 -0.96 -1.79 -28.56
C ASP A 95 0.33 -1.99 -27.72
N ALA A 96 1.08 -3.02 -28.05
CA ALA A 96 2.34 -3.37 -27.38
C ALA A 96 3.52 -2.56 -27.93
N TRP A 97 3.39 -1.22 -27.99
CA TRP A 97 4.47 -0.38 -28.46
C TRP A 97 5.65 -0.36 -27.46
N PRO A 98 6.91 -0.44 -27.94
CA PRO A 98 8.09 -0.35 -27.07
C PRO A 98 8.10 0.90 -26.19
N ASN A 99 8.66 0.79 -24.97
CA ASN A 99 8.81 1.87 -24.00
C ASN A 99 7.47 2.42 -23.43
N HIS A 100 6.41 1.61 -23.40
CA HIS A 100 5.14 1.96 -22.74
C HIS A 100 5.01 1.36 -21.34
N ASP A 101 6.03 0.65 -20.87
CA ASP A 101 6.08 0.01 -19.55
C ASP A 101 7.49 0.10 -18.94
N LYS A 102 7.64 -0.45 -17.74
CA LYS A 102 8.88 -0.51 -16.96
C LYS A 102 9.44 0.88 -16.60
N LEU A 103 10.74 0.92 -16.26
CA LEU A 103 11.37 2.08 -15.63
C LEU A 103 12.39 2.79 -16.53
N SER A 104 12.30 2.66 -17.88
CA SER A 104 13.13 3.48 -18.76
C SER A 104 12.85 4.98 -18.54
N ALA A 105 13.87 5.82 -18.71
CA ALA A 105 13.74 7.27 -18.58
C ALA A 105 12.64 7.86 -19.46
N VAL A 106 12.44 7.29 -20.67
CA VAL A 106 11.36 7.68 -21.58
C VAL A 106 9.99 7.40 -20.97
N ASN A 107 9.80 6.19 -20.37
CA ASN A 107 8.52 5.82 -19.77
C ASN A 107 8.27 6.56 -18.46
N ILE A 108 9.27 6.73 -17.61
CA ILE A 108 9.17 7.49 -16.35
C ILE A 108 8.63 8.90 -16.64
N ARG A 109 9.24 9.61 -17.58
CA ARG A 109 8.82 10.98 -17.95
C ARG A 109 7.39 11.01 -18.49
N ARG A 110 7.07 10.11 -19.42
CA ARG A 110 5.73 10.05 -20.04
C ARG A 110 4.65 9.70 -18.99
N ALA A 111 4.94 8.74 -18.13
CA ALA A 111 4.00 8.28 -17.10
C ALA A 111 3.67 9.36 -16.08
N VAL A 112 4.68 10.13 -15.62
CA VAL A 112 4.47 11.26 -14.71
C VAL A 112 3.57 12.31 -15.34
N ASP A 113 3.86 12.76 -16.57
CA ASP A 113 3.08 13.79 -17.23
C ASP A 113 1.62 13.35 -17.45
N ALA A 114 1.40 12.07 -17.78
CA ALA A 114 0.07 11.51 -17.94
C ALA A 114 -0.68 11.38 -16.60
N SER A 115 -0.01 10.98 -15.52
CA SER A 115 -0.59 10.91 -14.18
C SER A 115 -0.96 12.29 -13.63
N LEU A 116 -0.09 13.29 -13.77
CA LEU A 116 -0.39 14.68 -13.39
C LEU A 116 -1.64 15.22 -14.11
N LYS A 117 -1.80 14.89 -15.40
CA LYS A 117 -2.99 15.28 -16.17
C LYS A 117 -4.27 14.62 -15.63
N ARG A 118 -4.26 13.29 -15.34
CA ARG A 118 -5.43 12.59 -14.80
C ARG A 118 -5.76 13.07 -13.40
N LEU A 119 -4.74 13.26 -12.56
CA LEU A 119 -4.87 13.73 -11.17
C LEU A 119 -5.20 15.22 -11.06
N GLN A 120 -5.15 15.97 -12.17
CA GLN A 120 -5.42 17.43 -12.23
C GLN A 120 -4.62 18.21 -11.16
N THR A 121 -3.35 17.89 -11.04
CA THR A 121 -2.40 18.52 -10.10
C THR A 121 -1.07 18.78 -10.81
N ASP A 122 -0.28 19.69 -10.28
CA ASP A 122 1.04 20.06 -10.81
C ASP A 122 2.18 19.22 -10.22
N HIS A 123 1.93 18.51 -9.12
CA HIS A 123 2.93 17.67 -8.46
C HIS A 123 2.35 16.41 -7.82
N ILE A 124 3.22 15.42 -7.62
CA ILE A 124 2.99 14.17 -6.88
C ILE A 124 3.93 14.19 -5.68
N ASP A 125 3.39 13.95 -4.47
CA ASP A 125 4.23 13.95 -3.27
C ASP A 125 5.14 12.72 -3.22
N LEU A 126 4.61 11.52 -3.47
CA LEU A 126 5.37 10.28 -3.48
C LEU A 126 5.15 9.52 -4.79
N TYR A 127 6.20 9.43 -5.62
CA TYR A 127 6.16 8.69 -6.87
C TYR A 127 6.84 7.34 -6.72
N GLN A 128 6.09 6.25 -6.91
CA GLN A 128 6.54 4.90 -6.58
C GLN A 128 6.79 4.06 -7.84
N PHE A 129 7.88 3.30 -7.85
CA PHE A 129 8.11 2.22 -8.81
C PHE A 129 7.23 1.03 -8.42
N HIS A 130 6.19 0.73 -9.22
CA HIS A 130 5.16 -0.27 -8.85
C HIS A 130 5.73 -1.70 -8.75
N HIS A 131 6.75 -1.99 -9.54
CA HIS A 131 7.47 -3.27 -9.52
C HIS A 131 8.96 -3.04 -9.80
N VAL A 132 9.77 -4.02 -9.39
CA VAL A 132 11.19 -4.03 -9.69
C VAL A 132 11.42 -4.21 -11.21
N ASP A 133 12.21 -3.32 -11.79
CA ASP A 133 12.75 -3.50 -13.14
C ASP A 133 14.16 -4.10 -13.03
N ARG A 134 14.37 -5.23 -13.71
CA ARG A 134 15.65 -5.94 -13.68
C ARG A 134 16.53 -5.57 -14.88
N ASP A 135 15.97 -4.91 -15.88
CA ASP A 135 16.59 -4.62 -17.15
C ASP A 135 17.15 -3.19 -17.20
N THR A 136 16.46 -2.23 -16.52
CA THR A 136 16.87 -0.83 -16.50
C THR A 136 17.85 -0.56 -15.34
N PRO A 137 19.06 -0.01 -15.62
CA PRO A 137 20.03 0.33 -14.58
C PRO A 137 19.54 1.49 -13.71
N PHE A 138 19.86 1.46 -12.40
CA PHE A 138 19.48 2.53 -11.48
C PHE A 138 20.07 3.90 -11.85
N ASP A 139 21.20 3.95 -12.53
CA ASP A 139 21.77 5.23 -12.99
C ASP A 139 20.83 5.97 -13.95
N GLU A 140 20.18 5.24 -14.87
CA GLU A 140 19.18 5.79 -15.79
C GLU A 140 17.91 6.20 -15.03
N ILE A 141 17.42 5.31 -14.12
CA ILE A 141 16.23 5.58 -13.32
C ILE A 141 16.42 6.86 -12.50
N TRP A 142 17.53 6.96 -11.75
CA TRP A 142 17.81 8.12 -10.92
C TRP A 142 18.04 9.39 -11.74
N GLN A 143 18.65 9.30 -12.93
CA GLN A 143 18.78 10.46 -13.82
C GLN A 143 17.39 11.02 -14.19
N ALA A 144 16.43 10.18 -14.51
CA ALA A 144 15.07 10.61 -14.82
C ALA A 144 14.36 11.19 -13.57
N ILE A 145 14.50 10.55 -12.42
CA ILE A 145 13.90 11.00 -11.15
C ILE A 145 14.48 12.36 -10.70
N ASP A 146 15.81 12.53 -10.75
CA ASP A 146 16.46 13.80 -10.40
C ASP A 146 15.90 14.98 -11.21
N VAL A 147 15.68 14.78 -12.53
CA VAL A 147 15.06 15.80 -13.39
C VAL A 147 13.62 16.12 -12.95
N LEU A 148 12.82 15.10 -12.61
CA LEU A 148 11.44 15.32 -12.19
C LEU A 148 11.34 16.03 -10.82
N VAL A 149 12.27 15.74 -9.91
CA VAL A 149 12.38 16.45 -8.61
C VAL A 149 12.78 17.91 -8.85
N GLN A 150 13.78 18.16 -9.72
CA GLN A 150 14.21 19.53 -10.06
C GLN A 150 13.09 20.35 -10.73
N GLN A 151 12.22 19.69 -11.51
CA GLN A 151 11.05 20.31 -12.12
C GLN A 151 9.89 20.52 -11.15
N GLY A 152 9.99 20.01 -9.91
CA GLY A 152 8.90 20.04 -8.92
C GLY A 152 7.71 19.15 -9.25
N LYS A 153 7.83 18.25 -10.22
CA LYS A 153 6.75 17.33 -10.62
C LYS A 153 6.55 16.19 -9.63
N ILE A 154 7.62 15.78 -8.95
CA ILE A 154 7.58 14.82 -7.84
C ILE A 154 8.42 15.35 -6.69
N LEU A 155 8.08 15.00 -5.45
CA LEU A 155 8.82 15.46 -4.27
C LEU A 155 9.68 14.32 -3.71
N TYR A 156 9.16 13.12 -3.61
CA TYR A 156 9.83 11.94 -3.09
C TYR A 156 9.66 10.75 -4.03
N ALA A 157 10.66 9.86 -4.03
CA ALA A 157 10.60 8.58 -4.73
C ALA A 157 10.43 7.42 -3.74
N GLY A 158 9.61 6.43 -4.10
CA GLY A 158 9.41 5.18 -3.35
C GLY A 158 9.47 3.97 -4.27
N SER A 159 9.51 2.80 -3.66
CA SER A 159 9.42 1.52 -4.37
C SER A 159 8.22 0.70 -3.91
N SER A 160 7.86 -0.29 -4.70
CA SER A 160 6.86 -1.28 -4.36
C SER A 160 7.29 -2.64 -4.89
N ASN A 161 7.14 -3.67 -4.06
CA ASN A 161 7.49 -5.05 -4.41
C ASN A 161 8.96 -5.24 -4.77
N PHE A 162 9.85 -4.49 -4.13
CA PHE A 162 11.29 -4.64 -4.29
C PHE A 162 11.85 -5.69 -3.31
N PRO A 163 12.75 -6.57 -3.74
CA PRO A 163 13.53 -7.38 -2.81
C PRO A 163 14.56 -6.52 -2.07
N GLY A 164 14.95 -6.95 -0.87
CA GLY A 164 15.84 -6.18 0.01
C GLY A 164 17.13 -5.73 -0.67
N TYR A 165 17.80 -6.62 -1.46
CA TYR A 165 19.03 -6.27 -2.19
C TYR A 165 18.81 -5.15 -3.23
N LYS A 166 17.61 -5.03 -3.82
CA LYS A 166 17.30 -3.95 -4.77
C LYS A 166 17.01 -2.64 -4.05
N ILE A 167 16.44 -2.68 -2.85
CA ILE A 167 16.29 -1.50 -1.99
C ILE A 167 17.68 -0.94 -1.67
N ALA A 168 18.60 -1.81 -1.23
CA ALA A 168 19.99 -1.44 -0.97
C ALA A 168 20.65 -0.85 -2.22
N GLN A 169 20.61 -1.57 -3.35
CA GLN A 169 21.24 -1.12 -4.59
C GLN A 169 20.71 0.24 -5.05
N ALA A 170 19.40 0.46 -4.98
CA ALA A 170 18.78 1.73 -5.37
C ALA A 170 19.28 2.90 -4.50
N ASN A 171 19.32 2.71 -3.18
CA ASN A 171 19.75 3.76 -2.26
C ASN A 171 21.25 4.04 -2.34
N GLU A 172 22.10 3.01 -2.50
CA GLU A 172 23.54 3.21 -2.71
C GLU A 172 23.83 3.99 -3.99
N GLN A 173 23.12 3.69 -5.08
CA GLN A 173 23.30 4.45 -6.32
C GLN A 173 22.78 5.91 -6.19
N ALA A 174 21.66 6.13 -5.49
CA ALA A 174 21.18 7.46 -5.20
C ALA A 174 22.19 8.27 -4.34
N ALA A 175 22.74 7.66 -3.30
CA ALA A 175 23.73 8.30 -2.42
C ALA A 175 24.97 8.76 -3.18
N ARG A 176 25.50 7.95 -4.12
CA ARG A 176 26.63 8.32 -4.98
C ARG A 176 26.34 9.54 -5.86
N ARG A 177 25.08 9.81 -6.14
CA ARG A 177 24.60 10.96 -6.91
C ARG A 177 24.27 12.18 -6.02
N GLY A 178 24.34 12.04 -4.69
CA GLY A 178 23.89 13.05 -3.75
C GLY A 178 22.38 13.21 -3.70
N SER A 179 21.62 12.22 -4.18
CA SER A 179 20.16 12.22 -4.17
C SER A 179 19.63 11.53 -2.92
N LEU A 180 18.39 11.89 -2.52
CA LEU A 180 17.75 11.33 -1.32
C LEU A 180 17.50 9.82 -1.41
N GLY A 181 17.27 9.30 -2.62
CA GLY A 181 16.97 7.89 -2.86
C GLY A 181 15.51 7.53 -2.55
N LEU A 182 15.26 6.24 -2.36
CA LEU A 182 13.95 5.75 -1.95
C LEU A 182 13.67 6.16 -0.50
N VAL A 183 12.44 6.61 -0.25
CA VAL A 183 11.98 6.99 1.09
C VAL A 183 10.92 6.05 1.65
N SER A 184 10.36 5.19 0.80
CA SER A 184 9.38 4.17 1.20
C SER A 184 9.51 2.90 0.38
N GLU A 185 9.09 1.78 0.99
CA GLU A 185 8.82 0.51 0.30
C GLU A 185 7.37 0.10 0.55
N GLN A 186 6.64 -0.20 -0.52
CA GLN A 186 5.27 -0.69 -0.44
C GLN A 186 5.25 -2.18 -0.78
N CYS A 187 5.09 -3.06 0.21
CA CYS A 187 5.14 -4.51 0.05
C CYS A 187 3.90 -5.20 0.61
N ILE A 188 3.67 -6.45 0.17
CA ILE A 188 2.68 -7.29 0.83
C ILE A 188 3.17 -7.62 2.24
N TYR A 189 2.36 -7.29 3.26
CA TYR A 189 2.66 -7.66 4.63
C TYR A 189 1.38 -7.66 5.47
N ASN A 190 1.11 -8.77 6.13
CA ASN A 190 -0.02 -8.98 7.02
C ASN A 190 0.24 -10.23 7.88
N LEU A 191 -0.64 -10.56 8.82
CA LEU A 191 -0.50 -11.74 9.69
C LEU A 191 -0.24 -13.05 8.92
N ALA A 192 -0.95 -13.27 7.80
CA ALA A 192 -0.85 -14.49 7.01
C ALA A 192 0.27 -14.45 5.94
N GLU A 193 0.89 -13.29 5.71
CA GLU A 193 1.99 -13.11 4.75
C GLU A 193 3.12 -12.31 5.39
N ARG A 194 4.07 -13.00 5.97
CA ARG A 194 5.14 -12.40 6.78
C ARG A 194 6.53 -12.48 6.15
N ARG A 195 6.67 -12.96 4.91
CA ARG A 195 7.98 -13.11 4.25
C ARG A 195 8.77 -11.80 4.11
N ALA A 196 8.10 -10.64 4.12
CA ALA A 196 8.79 -9.35 4.14
C ALA A 196 9.70 -9.16 5.36
N GLU A 197 9.48 -9.90 6.46
CA GLU A 197 10.31 -9.87 7.67
C GLU A 197 11.71 -10.45 7.45
N MET A 198 11.90 -11.30 6.42
CA MET A 198 13.19 -11.92 6.15
C MET A 198 14.25 -10.91 5.71
N GLU A 199 13.93 -10.04 4.73
CA GLU A 199 14.91 -9.08 4.21
C GLU A 199 14.34 -7.72 3.79
N VAL A 200 13.07 -7.64 3.37
CA VAL A 200 12.50 -6.38 2.85
C VAL A 200 12.37 -5.34 3.96
N ILE A 201 11.76 -5.73 5.09
CA ILE A 201 11.61 -4.84 6.25
C ILE A 201 12.97 -4.50 6.87
N PRO A 202 13.89 -5.45 7.14
CA PRO A 202 15.24 -5.13 7.58
C PRO A 202 15.97 -4.16 6.65
N ALA A 203 15.98 -4.41 5.35
CA ALA A 203 16.61 -3.49 4.38
C ALA A 203 15.95 -2.10 4.39
N ALA A 204 14.63 -2.02 4.49
CA ALA A 204 13.93 -0.75 4.60
C ALA A 204 14.34 0.01 5.88
N GLN A 205 14.49 -0.68 7.01
CA GLN A 205 14.93 -0.09 8.27
C GLN A 205 16.37 0.42 8.19
N ASP A 206 17.31 -0.37 7.64
CA ASP A 206 18.72 0.01 7.50
C ASP A 206 18.89 1.28 6.65
N TYR A 207 18.09 1.43 5.61
CA TYR A 207 18.11 2.61 4.75
C TYR A 207 17.13 3.72 5.19
N GLY A 208 16.43 3.52 6.31
CA GLY A 208 15.50 4.50 6.87
C GLY A 208 14.27 4.75 6.00
N LEU A 209 13.76 3.73 5.29
CA LEU A 209 12.53 3.81 4.51
C LEU A 209 11.32 3.56 5.40
N GLY A 210 10.21 4.23 5.11
CA GLY A 210 8.91 3.87 5.67
C GLY A 210 8.29 2.68 4.92
N VAL A 211 7.87 1.65 5.65
CA VAL A 211 7.17 0.51 5.05
C VAL A 211 5.67 0.75 5.02
N ILE A 212 5.05 0.54 3.86
CA ILE A 212 3.63 0.78 3.58
C ILE A 212 3.00 -0.56 3.16
N PRO A 213 2.46 -1.37 4.09
CA PRO A 213 1.88 -2.67 3.76
C PRO A 213 0.63 -2.57 2.88
N TRP A 214 0.60 -3.28 1.74
CA TRP A 214 -0.61 -3.49 0.98
C TRP A 214 -1.26 -4.84 1.31
N SER A 215 -2.57 -4.96 1.06
CA SER A 215 -3.39 -6.13 1.42
C SER A 215 -3.33 -6.49 2.92
N PRO A 216 -3.51 -5.52 3.82
CA PRO A 216 -3.35 -5.72 5.27
C PRO A 216 -4.32 -6.76 5.85
N LEU A 217 -5.46 -6.97 5.19
CA LEU A 217 -6.47 -7.97 5.57
C LEU A 217 -6.41 -9.25 4.71
N HIS A 218 -5.29 -9.50 4.03
CA HIS A 218 -5.07 -10.69 3.19
C HIS A 218 -6.22 -10.94 2.19
N GLY A 219 -6.64 -9.91 1.46
CA GLY A 219 -7.79 -10.01 0.54
C GLY A 219 -9.14 -10.17 1.26
N GLY A 220 -9.22 -9.79 2.53
CA GLY A 220 -10.43 -9.84 3.36
C GLY A 220 -10.53 -11.08 4.25
N LEU A 221 -9.60 -12.03 4.14
CA LEU A 221 -9.60 -13.26 4.96
C LEU A 221 -9.46 -12.96 6.45
N LEU A 222 -8.62 -11.98 6.81
CA LEU A 222 -8.43 -11.53 8.19
C LEU A 222 -9.54 -10.58 8.68
N GLY A 223 -10.57 -10.36 7.89
CA GLY A 223 -11.72 -9.51 8.25
C GLY A 223 -12.87 -10.23 8.93
N GLY A 224 -12.67 -11.44 9.48
CA GLY A 224 -13.74 -12.23 10.11
C GLY A 224 -14.54 -13.04 9.08
N VAL A 225 -13.85 -13.75 8.19
CA VAL A 225 -14.49 -14.48 7.08
C VAL A 225 -15.27 -15.71 7.56
N ILE A 226 -14.82 -16.38 8.61
CA ILE A 226 -15.52 -17.56 9.17
C ILE A 226 -16.87 -17.12 9.76
N ARG A 227 -16.86 -16.15 10.68
CA ARG A 227 -18.07 -15.63 11.31
C ARG A 227 -19.08 -15.10 10.28
N LYS A 228 -18.60 -14.32 9.30
CA LYS A 228 -19.45 -13.76 8.24
C LYS A 228 -20.10 -14.81 7.35
N THR A 229 -19.49 -15.96 7.17
CA THR A 229 -20.05 -17.06 6.37
C THR A 229 -20.98 -17.96 7.17
N THR A 230 -20.71 -18.16 8.45
CA THR A 230 -21.53 -19.02 9.35
C THR A 230 -22.77 -18.30 9.89
N GLU A 231 -22.61 -17.08 10.39
CA GLU A 231 -23.68 -16.32 11.05
C GLU A 231 -24.42 -15.38 10.10
N GLY A 232 -23.71 -14.80 9.11
CA GLY A 232 -24.26 -13.80 8.19
C GLY A 232 -24.97 -14.36 6.95
N GLY A 233 -25.03 -15.70 6.78
CA GLY A 233 -25.63 -16.32 5.59
C GLY A 233 -24.92 -15.96 4.27
N ARG A 234 -23.80 -15.31 4.31
CA ARG A 234 -23.03 -14.85 3.14
C ARG A 234 -22.20 -16.01 2.61
N ARG A 235 -22.49 -16.48 1.42
CA ARG A 235 -21.62 -17.48 0.76
C ARG A 235 -20.26 -16.84 0.48
N ALA A 236 -19.19 -17.52 0.89
CA ALA A 236 -17.85 -17.17 0.46
C ALA A 236 -17.76 -17.28 -1.07
N SER A 237 -17.11 -16.32 -1.73
CA SER A 237 -16.93 -16.32 -3.19
C SER A 237 -15.48 -15.99 -3.54
N GLY A 238 -15.03 -16.44 -4.68
CA GLY A 238 -13.67 -16.20 -5.17
C GLY A 238 -12.62 -16.65 -4.15
N ARG A 239 -11.60 -15.85 -3.91
CA ARG A 239 -10.46 -16.14 -3.03
C ARG A 239 -10.87 -16.63 -1.62
N ALA A 240 -11.96 -16.11 -1.07
CA ALA A 240 -12.43 -16.53 0.25
C ALA A 240 -12.98 -17.96 0.21
N ALA A 241 -13.68 -18.34 -0.85
CA ALA A 241 -14.17 -19.71 -1.02
C ALA A 241 -13.02 -20.69 -1.17
N ASP A 242 -12.02 -20.35 -2.00
CA ASP A 242 -10.83 -21.18 -2.23
C ASP A 242 -10.04 -21.38 -0.92
N ALA A 243 -9.81 -20.31 -0.15
CA ALA A 243 -9.12 -20.38 1.14
C ALA A 243 -9.86 -21.22 2.19
N LEU A 244 -11.20 -21.12 2.24
CA LEU A 244 -12.02 -21.91 3.16
C LEU A 244 -12.20 -23.38 2.71
N ALA A 245 -11.91 -23.70 1.47
CA ALA A 245 -11.88 -25.07 0.97
C ALA A 245 -10.62 -25.83 1.42
N ASP A 246 -9.52 -25.11 1.71
CA ASP A 246 -8.32 -25.72 2.29
C ASP A 246 -8.49 -25.90 3.82
N PRO A 247 -8.47 -27.16 4.33
CA PRO A 247 -8.71 -27.42 5.76
C PRO A 247 -7.69 -26.75 6.69
N ALA A 248 -6.43 -26.64 6.27
CA ALA A 248 -5.37 -26.03 7.08
C ALA A 248 -5.60 -24.53 7.22
N THR A 249 -5.83 -23.83 6.13
CA THR A 249 -6.15 -22.40 6.09
C THR A 249 -7.43 -22.10 6.86
N ARG A 250 -8.47 -22.94 6.68
CA ARG A 250 -9.72 -22.77 7.44
C ARG A 250 -9.52 -22.93 8.94
N SER A 251 -8.76 -23.94 9.38
CA SER A 251 -8.45 -24.15 10.79
C SER A 251 -7.67 -22.99 11.39
N GLN A 252 -6.70 -22.46 10.65
CA GLN A 252 -5.90 -21.30 11.06
C GLN A 252 -6.76 -20.03 11.22
N LEU A 253 -7.66 -19.77 10.25
CA LEU A 253 -8.58 -18.64 10.31
C LEU A 253 -9.62 -18.81 11.44
N GLN A 254 -10.07 -20.05 11.72
CA GLN A 254 -10.95 -20.32 12.86
C GLN A 254 -10.23 -20.02 14.18
N ALA A 255 -9.01 -20.52 14.39
CA ALA A 255 -8.22 -20.24 15.58
C ALA A 255 -7.98 -18.74 15.79
N TYR A 256 -7.75 -18.00 14.69
CA TYR A 256 -7.62 -16.54 14.68
C TYR A 256 -8.90 -15.85 15.19
N GLU A 257 -10.06 -16.20 14.61
CA GLU A 257 -11.33 -15.60 15.02
C GLU A 257 -11.73 -16.00 16.45
N ASP A 258 -11.50 -17.24 16.86
CA ASP A 258 -11.75 -17.72 18.24
C ASP A 258 -10.89 -16.99 19.28
N LEU A 259 -9.60 -16.75 18.97
CA LEU A 259 -8.71 -15.97 19.84
C LEU A 259 -9.26 -14.56 20.04
N LEU A 260 -9.65 -13.89 18.96
CA LEU A 260 -10.12 -12.50 19.02
C LEU A 260 -11.50 -12.39 19.68
N ASP A 261 -12.41 -13.33 19.42
CA ASP A 261 -13.73 -13.38 20.04
C ASP A 261 -13.61 -13.52 21.59
N LYS A 262 -12.73 -14.38 22.06
CA LYS A 262 -12.42 -14.54 23.49
C LYS A 262 -12.01 -13.22 24.16
N HIS A 263 -11.42 -12.30 23.41
CA HIS A 263 -10.97 -10.99 23.91
C HIS A 263 -11.90 -9.84 23.50
N GLY A 264 -13.03 -10.12 22.84
CA GLY A 264 -14.00 -9.12 22.40
C GLY A 264 -13.47 -8.19 21.32
N LEU A 265 -12.56 -8.68 20.45
CA LEU A 265 -11.89 -7.90 19.41
C LEU A 265 -12.45 -8.21 18.03
N GLU A 266 -12.64 -7.17 17.22
CA GLU A 266 -13.03 -7.31 15.80
C GLU A 266 -11.82 -7.74 14.94
N PRO A 267 -11.93 -8.84 14.16
CA PRO A 267 -10.80 -9.40 13.44
C PRO A 267 -10.08 -8.41 12.52
N GLY A 268 -10.83 -7.65 11.71
CA GLY A 268 -10.23 -6.68 10.79
C GLY A 268 -9.49 -5.55 11.49
N GLU A 269 -10.01 -5.08 12.62
CA GLU A 269 -9.40 -4.03 13.43
C GLU A 269 -8.14 -4.55 14.13
N ALA A 270 -8.20 -5.78 14.68
CA ALA A 270 -7.06 -6.42 15.31
C ALA A 270 -5.90 -6.68 14.32
N ALA A 271 -6.20 -7.12 13.08
CA ALA A 271 -5.18 -7.31 12.06
C ALA A 271 -4.47 -5.99 11.67
N LEU A 272 -5.22 -4.89 11.57
CA LEU A 272 -4.65 -3.57 11.31
C LEU A 272 -3.84 -3.06 12.50
N ALA A 273 -4.37 -3.20 13.72
CA ALA A 273 -3.68 -2.81 14.94
C ALA A 273 -2.36 -3.60 15.11
N TRP A 274 -2.35 -4.90 14.82
CA TRP A 274 -1.13 -5.70 14.83
C TRP A 274 -0.06 -5.13 13.89
N LEU A 275 -0.41 -4.77 12.65
CA LEU A 275 0.54 -4.13 11.72
C LEU A 275 1.12 -2.83 12.30
N LEU A 276 0.30 -2.04 12.99
CA LEU A 276 0.72 -0.78 13.59
C LEU A 276 1.69 -0.95 14.77
N THR A 277 1.78 -2.15 15.36
CA THR A 277 2.78 -2.48 16.39
C THR A 277 4.13 -2.87 15.81
N ARG A 278 4.19 -3.23 14.50
CA ARG A 278 5.42 -3.79 13.93
C ARG A 278 6.45 -2.69 13.64
N PRO A 279 7.75 -2.92 13.96
CA PRO A 279 8.81 -1.96 13.69
C PRO A 279 8.93 -1.61 12.19
N GLY A 280 9.20 -0.35 11.87
CA GLY A 280 9.41 0.12 10.51
C GLY A 280 8.11 0.39 9.71
N ILE A 281 6.94 -0.03 10.22
CA ILE A 281 5.68 0.19 9.54
C ILE A 281 5.21 1.64 9.70
N THR A 282 5.08 2.33 8.57
CA THR A 282 4.52 3.70 8.50
C THR A 282 3.00 3.66 8.67
N GLY A 283 2.33 2.85 7.89
CA GLY A 283 0.88 2.66 7.96
C GLY A 283 0.39 1.68 6.90
N PRO A 284 -0.54 0.76 7.24
CA PRO A 284 -1.15 -0.13 6.26
C PRO A 284 -2.08 0.62 5.31
N ILE A 285 -2.13 0.15 4.06
CA ILE A 285 -3.06 0.65 3.04
C ILE A 285 -4.41 -0.02 3.22
N VAL A 286 -5.42 0.76 3.54
CA VAL A 286 -6.81 0.32 3.63
C VAL A 286 -7.58 0.77 2.39
N GLY A 287 -8.30 -0.16 1.75
CA GLY A 287 -9.10 0.12 0.55
C GLY A 287 -10.60 -0.02 0.85
N PRO A 288 -11.22 0.93 1.56
CA PRO A 288 -12.63 0.85 1.88
C PRO A 288 -13.49 1.03 0.62
N ARG A 289 -14.59 0.28 0.54
CA ARG A 289 -15.63 0.41 -0.48
C ARG A 289 -16.88 1.10 0.06
N THR A 290 -16.95 1.25 1.38
CA THR A 290 -18.06 1.90 2.11
C THR A 290 -17.50 2.72 3.27
N ALA A 291 -18.31 3.68 3.76
CA ALA A 291 -17.96 4.48 4.94
C ALA A 291 -17.75 3.60 6.18
N ASP A 292 -18.59 2.58 6.41
CA ASP A 292 -18.45 1.66 7.54
C ASP A 292 -17.11 0.93 7.57
N GLN A 293 -16.58 0.58 6.39
CA GLN A 293 -15.25 -0.05 6.28
C GLN A 293 -14.13 0.94 6.62
N LEU A 294 -14.29 2.21 6.24
CA LEU A 294 -13.36 3.26 6.64
C LEU A 294 -13.39 3.47 8.15
N ASP A 295 -14.58 3.57 8.74
CA ASP A 295 -14.76 3.77 10.18
C ASP A 295 -14.16 2.60 10.99
N SER A 296 -14.34 1.36 10.54
CA SER A 296 -13.70 0.19 11.14
C SER A 296 -12.16 0.30 11.09
N ALA A 297 -11.61 0.68 9.94
CA ALA A 297 -10.16 0.86 9.83
C ALA A 297 -9.63 1.98 10.75
N LEU A 298 -10.39 3.07 10.91
CA LEU A 298 -10.03 4.17 11.82
C LEU A 298 -10.02 3.73 13.29
N ARG A 299 -10.94 2.84 13.72
CA ARG A 299 -10.94 2.31 15.10
C ARG A 299 -9.69 1.51 15.43
N ALA A 300 -9.07 0.86 14.45
CA ALA A 300 -7.81 0.14 14.65
C ALA A 300 -6.65 1.03 15.15
N LEU A 301 -6.69 2.33 14.89
CA LEU A 301 -5.68 3.29 15.37
C LEU A 301 -5.70 3.49 16.89
N GLU A 302 -6.84 3.25 17.52
CA GLU A 302 -7.03 3.44 18.96
C GLU A 302 -7.02 2.10 19.71
N LEU A 303 -6.85 0.98 19.00
CA LEU A 303 -6.87 -0.34 19.57
C LEU A 303 -5.47 -0.74 20.05
N ASP A 304 -5.33 -0.92 21.36
CA ASP A 304 -4.15 -1.51 21.99
C ASP A 304 -4.38 -3.01 22.18
N LEU A 305 -3.60 -3.83 21.48
CA LEU A 305 -3.70 -5.29 21.59
C LEU A 305 -3.03 -5.79 22.88
N PRO A 306 -3.73 -6.58 23.73
CA PRO A 306 -3.11 -7.21 24.88
C PRO A 306 -1.96 -8.13 24.47
N GLU A 307 -0.94 -8.27 25.35
CA GLU A 307 0.22 -9.15 25.10
C GLU A 307 -0.19 -10.60 24.81
N ALA A 308 -1.21 -11.11 25.53
CA ALA A 308 -1.74 -12.45 25.29
C ALA A 308 -2.32 -12.63 23.89
N VAL A 309 -2.89 -11.55 23.30
CA VAL A 309 -3.39 -11.58 21.93
C VAL A 309 -2.22 -11.53 20.95
N LEU A 310 -1.22 -10.67 21.16
CA LEU A 310 -0.03 -10.60 20.31
C LEU A 310 0.71 -11.95 20.26
N THR A 311 0.91 -12.59 21.40
CA THR A 311 1.52 -13.92 21.49
C THR A 311 0.68 -14.96 20.75
N GLY A 312 -0.63 -15.01 20.97
CA GLY A 312 -1.52 -15.95 20.29
C GLY A 312 -1.57 -15.74 18.77
N LEU A 313 -1.51 -14.48 18.31
CA LEU A 313 -1.42 -14.17 16.87
C LEU A 313 -0.11 -14.68 16.26
N ASP A 314 1.02 -14.53 16.96
CA ASP A 314 2.32 -15.03 16.50
C ASP A 314 2.39 -16.58 16.53
N GLU A 315 1.66 -17.25 17.45
CA GLU A 315 1.52 -18.73 17.45
C GLU A 315 0.67 -19.23 16.28
N ILE A 316 -0.43 -18.52 15.94
CA ILE A 316 -1.33 -18.89 14.84
C ILE A 316 -0.68 -18.58 13.48
N PHE A 317 0.04 -17.47 13.37
CA PHE A 317 0.71 -17.01 12.17
C PHE A 317 2.20 -16.78 12.44
N PRO A 318 2.99 -17.85 12.58
CA PRO A 318 4.41 -17.70 12.87
C PRO A 318 5.14 -16.98 11.77
N GLY A 319 6.00 -16.02 12.15
CA GLY A 319 6.90 -15.35 11.21
C GLY A 319 8.02 -16.28 10.77
N PRO A 320 8.64 -16.03 9.61
CA PRO A 320 9.73 -16.86 9.10
C PRO A 320 11.03 -16.67 9.90
N GLY A 321 11.12 -15.63 10.71
CA GLY A 321 12.38 -15.20 11.31
C GLY A 321 13.24 -14.36 10.35
N PRO A 322 14.35 -13.79 10.83
CA PRO A 322 15.27 -13.00 10.01
C PRO A 322 16.09 -13.88 9.07
N SER A 323 16.53 -13.29 7.97
CA SER A 323 17.52 -13.88 7.07
C SER A 323 18.95 -13.58 7.61
N PRO A 324 19.89 -14.51 7.54
CA PRO A 324 19.83 -15.86 6.94
C PRO A 324 19.35 -16.97 7.89
N GLU A 325 19.13 -16.68 9.17
CA GLU A 325 18.85 -17.67 10.22
C GLU A 325 17.61 -18.51 9.89
N ALA A 326 16.58 -17.91 9.27
CA ALA A 326 15.35 -18.58 8.90
C ALA A 326 15.51 -19.74 7.90
N PHE A 327 16.67 -19.84 7.21
CA PHE A 327 16.90 -20.86 6.18
C PHE A 327 18.33 -21.45 6.18
N ALA A 328 19.27 -20.85 6.88
CA ALA A 328 20.69 -21.27 6.80
C ALA A 328 21.09 -22.21 7.94
N TRP A 329 20.49 -22.13 9.12
CA TRP A 329 20.71 -23.00 10.30
C TRP A 329 19.57 -23.00 11.29
#